data_f4e08f6c25f0001dc58e7749c90f0002
#
_entry.id   f4e08f6c25f0001dc58e7749c90f0002
#
_cell.length_a   1.000
_cell.length_b   1.000
_cell.length_c   1.000
_cell.angle_alpha   90.00
_cell.angle_beta   90.00
_cell.angle_gamma   90.00
#
_symmetry.space_group_name_H-M   'P 1'
#
loop_
_entity.id
_entity.type
_entity.pdbx_description
1 polymer ?
#
loop_
_entity_poly.entity_id
_entity_poly.type
_entity_poly.pdbx_seq_one_letter_code
_entity_poly.pdbx_strand_id
1 'polypeptide(L)'
;SEDEVEALVEAALSIGINTFDLADIYGDGQCEVLLGKVLKRRPDLRNQMWIQSKCGIRKDGFTYFDFSKDYILDSVDGILERLQIERLDSLLLHRPDALMEPEEVAAAFDYLEQAGKVRHFGVSNQNPMMMELLKTAVKQPLKVNQLQLSAAFTPSFEAGFHVNMEGPKAAVRDGSVFEYCRLNNTVIQAWSVLQHGYFEGNFVGNEEFAALNHVLNDLAKKYQVTPTAIALAWVLRYPGKMPGCHRNNQAPACP
;
A
#
# COMPACT_ATOMS: atom_id res chain seq x y z
N SER A 1 -3.22 -21.88 6.01
CA SER A 1 -2.54 -22.47 7.19
C SER A 1 -1.25 -21.72 7.50
N GLU A 2 -0.65 -21.94 8.67
CA GLU A 2 0.63 -21.36 9.07
C GLU A 2 1.77 -21.79 8.14
N ASP A 3 1.78 -23.04 7.72
CA ASP A 3 2.82 -23.58 6.83
C ASP A 3 2.76 -22.98 5.42
N GLU A 4 1.56 -22.66 4.92
CA GLU A 4 1.41 -21.94 3.64
C GLU A 4 1.91 -20.51 3.75
N VAL A 5 1.66 -19.83 4.87
CA VAL A 5 2.16 -18.46 5.11
C VAL A 5 3.70 -18.47 5.22
N GLU A 6 4.27 -19.44 5.95
CA GLU A 6 5.74 -19.58 6.03
C GLU A 6 6.36 -19.83 4.65
N ALA A 7 5.82 -20.77 3.89
CA ALA A 7 6.30 -21.07 2.54
C ALA A 7 6.19 -19.84 1.61
N LEU A 8 5.11 -19.05 1.72
CA LEU A 8 4.94 -17.81 0.97
C LEU A 8 6.00 -16.77 1.34
N VAL A 9 6.25 -16.58 2.65
CA VAL A 9 7.27 -15.64 3.14
C VAL A 9 8.65 -16.04 2.66
N GLU A 10 9.02 -17.32 2.80
CA GLU A 10 10.32 -17.82 2.33
C GLU A 10 10.49 -17.67 0.82
N ALA A 11 9.46 -17.99 0.04
CA ALA A 11 9.47 -17.80 -1.41
C ALA A 11 9.65 -16.34 -1.79
N ALA A 12 8.94 -15.40 -1.14
CA ALA A 12 9.08 -13.98 -1.36
C ALA A 12 10.50 -13.48 -1.06
N LEU A 13 11.04 -13.85 0.11
CA LEU A 13 12.38 -13.45 0.54
C LEU A 13 13.46 -14.03 -0.39
N SER A 14 13.28 -15.25 -0.90
CA SER A 14 14.25 -15.90 -1.81
C SER A 14 14.45 -15.16 -3.13
N ILE A 15 13.45 -14.38 -3.55
CA ILE A 15 13.50 -13.55 -4.77
C ILE A 15 13.68 -12.05 -4.48
N GLY A 16 14.00 -11.70 -3.22
CA GLY A 16 14.28 -10.32 -2.80
C GLY A 16 13.05 -9.47 -2.47
N ILE A 17 11.84 -10.04 -2.41
CA ILE A 17 10.64 -9.35 -1.92
C ILE A 17 10.67 -9.41 -0.39
N ASN A 18 10.84 -8.27 0.26
CA ASN A 18 10.96 -8.16 1.71
C ASN A 18 9.89 -7.30 2.39
N THR A 19 8.99 -6.68 1.64
CA THR A 19 7.91 -5.84 2.18
C THR A 19 6.62 -6.63 2.26
N PHE A 20 6.08 -6.75 3.48
CA PHE A 20 4.84 -7.47 3.78
C PHE A 20 3.80 -6.47 4.28
N ASP A 21 2.73 -6.35 3.51
CA ASP A 21 1.67 -5.37 3.71
C ASP A 21 0.41 -6.03 4.28
N LEU A 22 0.02 -5.59 5.47
CA LEU A 22 -1.14 -6.07 6.21
C LEU A 22 -2.10 -4.90 6.52
N ALA A 23 -3.17 -5.20 7.21
CA ALA A 23 -4.05 -4.25 7.87
C ALA A 23 -4.83 -4.97 8.99
N ASP A 24 -5.19 -4.22 10.02
CA ASP A 24 -5.95 -4.70 11.18
C ASP A 24 -7.28 -5.37 10.79
N ILE A 25 -7.88 -4.95 9.67
CA ILE A 25 -9.15 -5.49 9.16
C ILE A 25 -9.02 -6.66 8.20
N TYR A 26 -7.79 -7.04 7.76
CA TYR A 26 -7.64 -8.13 6.79
C TYR A 26 -7.93 -9.48 7.44
N GLY A 27 -9.02 -10.14 6.95
CA GLY A 27 -9.54 -11.35 7.55
C GLY A 27 -9.92 -11.15 9.03
N ASP A 28 -10.41 -9.96 9.39
CA ASP A 28 -10.72 -9.56 10.76
C ASP A 28 -9.54 -9.83 11.73
N GLY A 29 -8.34 -9.41 11.32
CA GLY A 29 -7.08 -9.57 12.05
C GLY A 29 -6.38 -10.93 11.87
N GLN A 30 -7.03 -11.91 11.23
CA GLN A 30 -6.46 -13.26 11.08
C GLN A 30 -5.18 -13.28 10.22
N CYS A 31 -5.03 -12.35 9.26
CA CYS A 31 -3.81 -12.26 8.47
C CYS A 31 -2.60 -11.91 9.35
N GLU A 32 -2.77 -11.00 10.30
CA GLU A 32 -1.73 -10.65 11.27
C GLU A 32 -1.46 -11.78 12.25
N VAL A 33 -2.50 -12.45 12.76
CA VAL A 33 -2.37 -13.62 13.65
C VAL A 33 -1.57 -14.74 12.99
N LEU A 34 -1.86 -15.05 11.73
CA LEU A 34 -1.16 -16.13 11.01
C LEU A 34 0.32 -15.78 10.80
N LEU A 35 0.62 -14.55 10.37
CA LEU A 35 2.01 -14.12 10.22
C LEU A 35 2.73 -14.08 11.57
N GLY A 36 2.07 -13.61 12.64
CA GLY A 36 2.62 -13.58 13.99
C GLY A 36 3.02 -14.96 14.50
N LYS A 37 2.21 -16.00 14.25
CA LYS A 37 2.56 -17.38 14.59
C LYS A 37 3.76 -17.88 13.80
N VAL A 38 3.90 -17.52 12.53
CA VAL A 38 5.09 -17.84 11.73
C VAL A 38 6.31 -17.14 12.32
N LEU A 39 6.23 -15.85 12.62
CA LEU A 39 7.35 -15.09 13.20
C LEU A 39 7.78 -15.59 14.58
N LYS A 40 6.83 -16.08 15.39
CA LYS A 40 7.15 -16.74 16.66
C LYS A 40 7.94 -18.03 16.48
N ARG A 41 7.57 -18.81 15.46
CA ARG A 41 8.24 -20.08 15.10
C ARG A 41 9.59 -19.81 14.41
N ARG A 42 9.68 -18.75 13.61
CA ARG A 42 10.82 -18.37 12.78
C ARG A 42 11.23 -16.91 13.01
N PRO A 43 11.79 -16.60 14.19
CA PRO A 43 12.20 -15.22 14.51
C PRO A 43 13.33 -14.69 13.62
N ASP A 44 14.07 -15.57 12.96
CA ASP A 44 15.11 -15.26 11.99
C ASP A 44 14.57 -14.50 10.76
N LEU A 45 13.30 -14.72 10.39
CA LEU A 45 12.66 -14.06 9.27
C LEU A 45 12.39 -12.56 9.54
N ARG A 46 12.07 -12.19 10.80
CA ARG A 46 11.69 -10.82 11.16
C ARG A 46 12.71 -9.77 10.70
N ASN A 47 14.01 -10.07 10.83
CA ASN A 47 15.08 -9.14 10.46
C ASN A 47 15.27 -8.97 8.95
N GLN A 48 14.67 -9.84 8.14
CA GLN A 48 14.68 -9.79 6.69
C GLN A 48 13.46 -9.08 6.11
N MET A 49 12.46 -8.78 6.96
CA MET A 49 11.16 -8.27 6.56
C MET A 49 10.99 -6.79 6.92
N TRP A 50 10.35 -6.06 6.02
CA TRP A 50 9.71 -4.79 6.30
C TRP A 50 8.24 -5.06 6.52
N ILE A 51 7.77 -4.93 7.75
CA ILE A 51 6.38 -5.19 8.11
C ILE A 51 5.63 -3.87 8.20
N GLN A 52 4.62 -3.73 7.32
CA GLN A 52 3.69 -2.63 7.26
C GLN A 52 2.30 -3.11 7.66
N SER A 53 1.60 -2.33 8.47
CA SER A 53 0.18 -2.53 8.71
C SER A 53 -0.59 -1.21 8.68
N LYS A 54 -1.90 -1.26 8.80
CA LYS A 54 -2.79 -0.12 8.63
C LYS A 54 -3.89 -0.16 9.68
N CYS A 55 -4.36 1.04 10.06
CA CYS A 55 -5.53 1.22 10.94
C CYS A 55 -6.43 2.36 10.42
N GLY A 56 -7.57 2.57 11.05
CA GLY A 56 -8.46 3.67 10.76
C GLY A 56 -9.79 3.27 10.13
N ILE A 57 -10.00 1.98 9.84
CA ILE A 57 -11.30 1.46 9.41
C ILE A 57 -11.91 0.68 10.56
N ARG A 58 -13.08 1.12 11.02
CA ARG A 58 -13.85 0.44 12.07
C ARG A 58 -15.06 -0.28 11.48
N LYS A 59 -15.38 -1.42 12.08
CA LYS A 59 -16.56 -2.22 11.75
C LYS A 59 -17.36 -2.46 13.05
N ASP A 60 -18.48 -1.78 13.18
CA ASP A 60 -19.41 -1.96 14.28
C ASP A 60 -20.85 -1.87 13.74
N GLY A 61 -21.34 -2.96 13.19
CA GLY A 61 -22.61 -3.01 12.46
C GLY A 61 -22.58 -2.31 11.10
N PHE A 62 -21.74 -1.30 10.91
CA PHE A 62 -21.43 -0.63 9.64
C PHE A 62 -19.94 -0.23 9.60
N THR A 63 -19.46 0.13 8.41
CA THR A 63 -18.07 0.57 8.23
C THR A 63 -17.98 2.09 8.36
N TYR A 64 -17.06 2.58 9.20
CA TYR A 64 -16.72 4.00 9.33
C TYR A 64 -15.23 4.20 9.57
N PHE A 65 -14.78 5.45 9.52
CA PHE A 65 -13.37 5.80 9.67
C PHE A 65 -13.15 6.55 10.98
N ASP A 66 -12.01 6.31 11.61
CA ASP A 66 -11.69 6.91 12.92
C ASP A 66 -10.17 7.10 13.02
N PHE A 67 -9.73 8.36 13.10
CA PHE A 67 -8.34 8.75 13.30
C PHE A 67 -8.12 9.43 14.65
N SER A 68 -9.01 9.20 15.62
CA SER A 68 -8.77 9.65 16.98
C SER A 68 -7.48 9.03 17.54
N LYS A 69 -6.82 9.78 18.40
CA LYS A 69 -5.57 9.34 19.05
C LYS A 69 -5.74 7.97 19.72
N ASP A 70 -6.76 7.83 20.55
CA ASP A 70 -6.97 6.62 21.34
C ASP A 70 -7.21 5.41 20.43
N TYR A 71 -8.02 5.55 19.38
CA TYR A 71 -8.24 4.47 18.44
C TYR A 71 -6.96 4.07 17.69
N ILE A 72 -6.14 5.03 17.25
CA ILE A 72 -4.86 4.71 16.58
C ILE A 72 -3.94 3.94 17.52
N LEU A 73 -3.84 4.35 18.80
CA LEU A 73 -2.99 3.68 19.78
C LEU A 73 -3.47 2.26 20.07
N ASP A 74 -4.76 2.08 20.33
CA ASP A 74 -5.36 0.76 20.58
C ASP A 74 -5.20 -0.17 19.38
N SER A 75 -5.41 0.36 18.17
CA SER A 75 -5.21 -0.42 16.93
C SER A 75 -3.77 -0.90 16.79
N VAL A 76 -2.78 -0.03 17.04
CA VAL A 76 -1.37 -0.41 16.93
C VAL A 76 -1.00 -1.46 17.99
N ASP A 77 -1.49 -1.32 19.21
CA ASP A 77 -1.23 -2.30 20.25
C ASP A 77 -1.83 -3.67 19.88
N GLY A 78 -3.05 -3.70 19.36
CA GLY A 78 -3.66 -4.92 18.85
C GLY A 78 -2.91 -5.52 17.64
N ILE A 79 -2.42 -4.69 16.72
CA ILE A 79 -1.60 -5.15 15.57
C ILE A 79 -0.31 -5.81 16.06
N LEU A 80 0.42 -5.16 16.99
CA LEU A 80 1.66 -5.68 17.54
C LEU A 80 1.45 -7.00 18.30
N GLU A 81 0.36 -7.11 19.07
CA GLU A 81 -0.03 -8.32 19.77
C GLU A 81 -0.32 -9.47 18.78
N ARG A 82 -1.13 -9.23 17.74
CA ARG A 82 -1.47 -10.25 16.74
C ARG A 82 -0.26 -10.69 15.94
N LEU A 83 0.62 -9.76 15.57
CA LEU A 83 1.87 -10.05 14.86
C LEU A 83 2.96 -10.64 15.76
N GLN A 84 2.81 -10.57 17.09
CA GLN A 84 3.81 -11.01 18.08
C GLN A 84 5.19 -10.37 17.85
N ILE A 85 5.19 -9.06 17.54
CA ILE A 85 6.39 -8.24 17.32
C ILE A 85 6.33 -6.99 18.19
N GLU A 86 7.49 -6.41 18.48
CA GLU A 86 7.59 -5.20 19.29
C GLU A 86 7.39 -3.91 18.47
N ARG A 87 7.58 -3.97 17.15
CA ARG A 87 7.58 -2.77 16.31
C ARG A 87 7.17 -3.05 14.87
N LEU A 88 6.35 -2.14 14.34
CA LEU A 88 6.10 -2.00 12.89
C LEU A 88 7.21 -1.19 12.21
N ASP A 89 7.56 -1.57 10.99
CA ASP A 89 8.43 -0.74 10.14
C ASP A 89 7.65 0.43 9.55
N SER A 90 6.38 0.26 9.22
CA SER A 90 5.49 1.36 8.84
C SER A 90 4.03 1.13 9.25
N LEU A 91 3.37 2.23 9.62
CA LEU A 91 1.93 2.31 9.89
C LEU A 91 1.29 3.25 8.86
N LEU A 92 0.20 2.82 8.22
CA LEU A 92 -0.58 3.66 7.32
C LEU A 92 -1.97 3.96 7.90
N LEU A 93 -2.44 5.19 7.72
CA LEU A 93 -3.85 5.54 7.85
C LEU A 93 -4.59 5.00 6.63
N HIS A 94 -5.49 4.01 6.83
CA HIS A 94 -5.95 3.10 5.77
C HIS A 94 -6.88 3.75 4.74
N ARG A 95 -7.73 4.68 5.18
CA ARG A 95 -8.69 5.41 4.34
C ARG A 95 -8.80 6.85 4.81
N PRO A 96 -9.20 7.78 3.93
CA PRO A 96 -9.52 9.14 4.36
C PRO A 96 -10.60 9.16 5.45
N ASP A 97 -10.36 9.95 6.51
CA ASP A 97 -11.38 10.32 7.49
C ASP A 97 -11.70 11.80 7.31
N ALA A 98 -12.96 12.12 6.98
CA ALA A 98 -13.41 13.50 6.77
C ALA A 98 -13.51 14.31 8.07
N LEU A 99 -13.57 13.62 9.22
CA LEU A 99 -13.64 14.22 10.55
C LEU A 99 -12.30 14.19 11.30
N MET A 100 -11.24 13.89 10.58
CA MET A 100 -9.89 13.82 11.12
C MET A 100 -9.46 15.16 11.75
N GLU A 101 -8.97 15.09 12.98
CA GLU A 101 -8.29 16.18 13.67
C GLU A 101 -6.77 15.93 13.57
N PRO A 102 -6.02 16.76 12.84
CA PRO A 102 -4.57 16.55 12.64
C PRO A 102 -3.77 16.47 13.93
N GLU A 103 -4.17 17.18 14.96
CA GLU A 103 -3.55 17.21 16.29
C GLU A 103 -3.69 15.85 17.02
N GLU A 104 -4.82 15.16 16.86
CA GLU A 104 -5.05 13.83 17.40
C GLU A 104 -4.10 12.81 16.74
N VAL A 105 -4.03 12.85 15.42
CA VAL A 105 -3.10 12.01 14.65
C VAL A 105 -1.64 12.30 15.03
N ALA A 106 -1.28 13.58 15.15
CA ALA A 106 0.06 13.98 15.55
C ALA A 106 0.43 13.45 16.93
N ALA A 107 -0.47 13.57 17.90
CA ALA A 107 -0.25 13.07 19.26
C ALA A 107 -0.11 11.53 19.29
N ALA A 108 -0.86 10.81 18.46
CA ALA A 108 -0.70 9.35 18.31
C ALA A 108 0.65 8.99 17.69
N PHE A 109 1.05 9.64 16.61
CA PHE A 109 2.31 9.37 15.91
C PHE A 109 3.52 9.71 16.78
N ASP A 110 3.50 10.86 17.49
CA ASP A 110 4.56 11.25 18.43
C ASP A 110 4.74 10.17 19.51
N TYR A 111 3.66 9.69 20.10
CA TYR A 111 3.72 8.62 21.11
C TYR A 111 4.28 7.30 20.53
N LEU A 112 3.78 6.87 19.39
CA LEU A 112 4.18 5.59 18.76
C LEU A 112 5.65 5.59 18.34
N GLU A 113 6.15 6.72 17.83
CA GLU A 113 7.56 6.90 17.48
C GLU A 113 8.45 6.91 18.73
N GLN A 114 8.08 7.71 19.76
CA GLN A 114 8.84 7.78 21.03
C GLN A 114 8.86 6.46 21.78
N ALA A 115 7.75 5.72 21.77
CA ALA A 115 7.69 4.37 22.37
C ALA A 115 8.42 3.31 21.53
N GLY A 116 8.93 3.64 20.34
CA GLY A 116 9.59 2.72 19.44
C GLY A 116 8.67 1.68 18.80
N LYS A 117 7.34 1.86 18.88
CA LYS A 117 6.33 0.93 18.34
C LYS A 117 6.18 1.02 16.83
N VAL A 118 6.44 2.19 16.24
CA VAL A 118 6.35 2.43 14.79
C VAL A 118 7.57 3.25 14.34
N ARG A 119 8.20 2.83 13.24
CA ARG A 119 9.39 3.51 12.70
C ARG A 119 9.04 4.57 11.66
N HIS A 120 8.07 4.31 10.80
CA HIS A 120 7.66 5.20 9.70
C HIS A 120 6.15 5.27 9.58
N PHE A 121 5.68 6.41 9.07
CA PHE A 121 4.26 6.69 8.92
C PHE A 121 3.92 6.98 7.48
N GLY A 122 2.67 6.72 7.12
CA GLY A 122 2.13 7.01 5.81
C GLY A 122 0.61 6.99 5.81
N VAL A 123 0.07 7.05 4.63
CA VAL A 123 -1.37 7.11 4.38
C VAL A 123 -1.77 6.16 3.25
N SER A 124 -3.05 5.98 3.06
CA SER A 124 -3.60 5.27 1.91
C SER A 124 -4.81 6.04 1.36
N ASN A 125 -4.87 6.16 0.04
CA ASN A 125 -5.95 6.83 -0.69
C ASN A 125 -6.18 8.31 -0.29
N GLN A 126 -5.16 8.99 0.21
CA GLN A 126 -5.23 10.41 0.54
C GLN A 126 -4.93 11.27 -0.69
N ASN A 127 -5.71 12.33 -0.87
CA ASN A 127 -5.42 13.36 -1.86
C ASN A 127 -4.38 14.36 -1.31
N PRO A 128 -3.81 15.25 -2.18
CA PRO A 128 -2.79 16.19 -1.75
C PRO A 128 -3.21 17.09 -0.59
N MET A 129 -4.43 17.62 -0.61
CA MET A 129 -4.88 18.57 0.41
C MET A 129 -5.11 17.90 1.77
N MET A 130 -5.54 16.64 1.81
CA MET A 130 -5.63 15.87 3.04
C MET A 130 -4.24 15.59 3.63
N MET A 131 -3.24 15.33 2.78
CA MET A 131 -1.86 15.18 3.24
C MET A 131 -1.28 16.50 3.75
N GLU A 132 -1.59 17.63 3.11
CA GLU A 132 -1.19 18.95 3.59
C GLU A 132 -1.88 19.30 4.92
N LEU A 133 -3.16 18.97 5.07
CA LEU A 133 -3.88 19.15 6.33
C LEU A 133 -3.22 18.34 7.47
N LEU A 134 -2.89 17.09 7.26
CA LEU A 134 -2.14 16.29 8.25
C LEU A 134 -0.80 16.94 8.63
N LYS A 135 -0.05 17.47 7.66
CA LYS A 135 1.24 18.10 7.89
C LYS A 135 1.18 19.41 8.69
N THR A 136 0.00 19.97 8.91
CA THR A 136 -0.15 21.14 9.79
C THR A 136 0.22 20.83 11.24
N ALA A 137 0.03 19.59 11.69
CA ALA A 137 0.32 19.12 13.04
C ALA A 137 1.33 17.96 13.06
N VAL A 138 1.23 17.00 12.13
CA VAL A 138 2.09 15.82 12.04
C VAL A 138 3.49 16.22 11.58
N LYS A 139 4.50 15.96 12.42
CA LYS A 139 5.92 16.27 12.16
C LYS A 139 6.64 15.15 11.41
N GLN A 140 6.17 13.92 11.57
CA GLN A 140 6.73 12.75 10.91
C GLN A 140 6.50 12.82 9.40
N PRO A 141 7.52 12.54 8.59
CA PRO A 141 7.34 12.47 7.14
C PRO A 141 6.35 11.36 6.76
N LEU A 142 5.31 11.73 6.00
CA LEU A 142 4.41 10.74 5.38
C LEU A 142 5.15 10.05 4.23
N LYS A 143 5.79 8.90 4.53
CA LYS A 143 6.70 8.20 3.61
C LYS A 143 5.99 7.48 2.48
N VAL A 144 4.74 7.07 2.70
CA VAL A 144 3.95 6.24 1.80
C VAL A 144 2.56 6.86 1.59
N ASN A 145 2.08 6.84 0.37
CA ASN A 145 0.66 6.92 0.04
C ASN A 145 0.30 5.70 -0.80
N GLN A 146 -0.46 4.78 -0.22
CA GLN A 146 -0.88 3.56 -0.90
C GLN A 146 -2.14 3.83 -1.74
N LEU A 147 -2.03 3.68 -3.07
CA LEU A 147 -3.05 4.06 -4.05
C LEU A 147 -3.42 2.88 -4.94
N GLN A 148 -4.68 2.80 -5.37
CA GLN A 148 -5.07 1.85 -6.40
C GLN A 148 -4.46 2.24 -7.75
N LEU A 149 -3.81 1.29 -8.39
CA LEU A 149 -3.25 1.46 -9.73
C LEU A 149 -3.08 0.10 -10.41
N SER A 150 -3.58 -0.01 -11.61
CA SER A 150 -3.30 -1.14 -12.51
C SER A 150 -3.27 -0.68 -13.95
N ALA A 151 -2.86 -1.54 -14.88
CA ALA A 151 -2.93 -1.26 -16.32
C ALA A 151 -4.38 -1.09 -16.85
N ALA A 152 -5.37 -1.57 -16.10
CA ALA A 152 -6.81 -1.42 -16.39
C ALA A 152 -7.52 -0.41 -15.47
N PHE A 153 -6.83 0.21 -14.50
CA PHE A 153 -7.39 1.18 -13.57
C PHE A 153 -6.41 2.33 -13.34
N THR A 154 -6.63 3.44 -14.03
CA THR A 154 -5.71 4.59 -14.10
C THR A 154 -6.34 5.96 -13.77
N PRO A 155 -7.40 6.08 -12.93
CA PRO A 155 -8.12 7.35 -12.74
C PRO A 155 -7.20 8.50 -12.29
N SER A 156 -6.19 8.21 -11.46
CA SER A 156 -5.25 9.22 -10.95
C SER A 156 -4.35 9.82 -12.03
N PHE A 157 -4.09 9.09 -13.12
CA PHE A 157 -3.40 9.66 -14.29
C PHE A 157 -4.37 10.38 -15.21
N GLU A 158 -5.57 9.80 -15.42
CA GLU A 158 -6.57 10.35 -16.34
C GLU A 158 -6.99 11.76 -15.93
N ALA A 159 -7.11 12.04 -14.64
CA ALA A 159 -7.44 13.36 -14.14
C ALA A 159 -6.47 14.44 -14.64
N GLY A 160 -5.15 14.15 -14.66
CA GLY A 160 -4.14 15.06 -15.20
C GLY A 160 -4.27 15.30 -16.71
N PHE A 161 -4.75 14.31 -17.47
CA PHE A 161 -4.96 14.43 -18.92
C PHE A 161 -6.27 15.14 -19.28
N HIS A 162 -7.25 15.15 -18.37
CA HIS A 162 -8.57 15.74 -18.59
C HIS A 162 -8.73 17.12 -17.91
N VAL A 163 -7.61 17.82 -17.66
CA VAL A 163 -7.63 19.20 -17.15
C VAL A 163 -8.42 20.08 -18.13
N ASN A 164 -9.36 20.86 -17.59
CA ASN A 164 -10.27 21.70 -18.37
C ASN A 164 -11.16 20.95 -19.38
N MET A 165 -11.45 19.67 -19.12
CA MET A 165 -12.38 18.85 -19.89
C MET A 165 -13.58 18.42 -19.05
N GLU A 166 -14.69 18.15 -19.70
CA GLU A 166 -15.88 17.53 -19.09
C GLU A 166 -16.06 16.10 -19.63
N GLY A 167 -16.48 15.19 -18.74
CA GLY A 167 -16.81 13.83 -19.14
C GLY A 167 -16.63 12.80 -18.02
N PRO A 168 -17.08 11.56 -18.26
CA PRO A 168 -16.99 10.48 -17.27
C PRO A 168 -15.56 10.17 -16.81
N LYS A 169 -14.57 10.38 -17.68
CA LYS A 169 -13.16 10.14 -17.39
C LYS A 169 -12.52 11.20 -16.49
N ALA A 170 -13.16 12.35 -16.29
CA ALA A 170 -12.71 13.40 -15.38
C ALA A 170 -13.20 13.19 -13.93
N ALA A 171 -13.37 11.94 -13.49
CA ALA A 171 -13.93 11.60 -12.18
C ALA A 171 -13.02 12.00 -11.00
N VAL A 172 -11.71 11.99 -11.17
CA VAL A 172 -10.72 12.45 -10.16
C VAL A 172 -10.20 13.82 -10.60
N ARG A 173 -10.92 14.87 -10.27
CA ARG A 173 -10.68 16.22 -10.82
C ARG A 173 -9.53 16.99 -10.19
N ASP A 174 -9.02 16.58 -9.03
CA ASP A 174 -7.86 17.22 -8.43
C ASP A 174 -6.53 16.72 -9.00
N GLY A 175 -6.51 15.58 -9.67
CA GLY A 175 -5.50 15.05 -10.60
C GLY A 175 -4.03 15.14 -10.24
N SER A 176 -3.68 15.51 -9.02
CA SER A 176 -2.30 15.89 -8.66
C SER A 176 -1.65 14.94 -7.66
N VAL A 177 -2.31 13.84 -7.28
CA VAL A 177 -1.83 12.97 -6.21
C VAL A 177 -0.49 12.31 -6.53
N PHE A 178 -0.27 11.92 -7.78
CA PHE A 178 0.98 11.30 -8.21
C PHE A 178 2.14 12.31 -8.28
N GLU A 179 1.89 13.49 -8.82
CA GLU A 179 2.84 14.61 -8.87
C GLU A 179 3.20 15.08 -7.47
N TYR A 180 2.20 15.19 -6.59
CA TYR A 180 2.40 15.54 -5.19
C TYR A 180 3.31 14.54 -4.46
N CYS A 181 3.07 13.24 -4.63
CA CYS A 181 3.91 12.20 -4.05
C CYS A 181 5.37 12.29 -4.57
N ARG A 182 5.57 12.58 -5.86
CA ARG A 182 6.91 12.79 -6.43
C ARG A 182 7.60 14.01 -5.84
N LEU A 183 6.91 15.15 -5.75
CA LEU A 183 7.45 16.40 -5.18
C LEU A 183 7.86 16.23 -3.71
N ASN A 184 7.07 15.50 -2.95
CA ASN A 184 7.31 15.28 -1.52
C ASN A 184 8.15 14.03 -1.20
N ASN A 185 8.72 13.37 -2.22
CA ASN A 185 9.46 12.11 -2.05
C ASN A 185 8.65 11.01 -1.31
N THR A 186 7.33 11.06 -1.41
CA THR A 186 6.42 10.05 -0.86
C THR A 186 6.41 8.82 -1.76
N VAL A 187 6.55 7.64 -1.18
CA VAL A 187 6.49 6.38 -1.91
C VAL A 187 5.04 6.08 -2.26
N ILE A 188 4.78 5.76 -3.52
CA ILE A 188 3.49 5.29 -3.99
C ILE A 188 3.51 3.75 -3.95
N GLN A 189 2.63 3.15 -3.16
CA GLN A 189 2.41 1.71 -3.16
C GLN A 189 1.12 1.41 -3.93
N ALA A 190 1.24 0.69 -5.05
CA ALA A 190 0.09 0.29 -5.83
C ALA A 190 -0.60 -0.92 -5.18
N TRP A 191 -1.92 -0.87 -5.02
CA TRP A 191 -2.73 -1.99 -4.59
C TRP A 191 -3.69 -2.43 -5.70
N SER A 192 -4.20 -3.66 -5.62
CA SER A 192 -5.09 -4.27 -6.63
C SER A 192 -4.53 -4.19 -8.06
N VAL A 193 -3.24 -4.43 -8.21
CA VAL A 193 -2.47 -4.21 -9.45
C VAL A 193 -2.88 -5.09 -10.63
N LEU A 194 -3.74 -6.08 -10.41
CA LEU A 194 -4.33 -6.94 -11.45
C LEU A 194 -5.84 -6.77 -11.58
N GLN A 195 -6.48 -5.89 -10.78
CA GLN A 195 -7.91 -5.64 -10.84
C GLN A 195 -8.24 -4.44 -11.74
N HIS A 196 -9.44 -4.44 -12.30
CA HIS A 196 -9.92 -3.36 -13.18
C HIS A 196 -10.83 -2.34 -12.50
N GLY A 197 -11.07 -2.49 -11.19
CA GLY A 197 -11.87 -1.58 -10.38
C GLY A 197 -11.85 -1.97 -8.91
N TYR A 198 -12.64 -1.28 -8.08
CA TYR A 198 -12.72 -1.52 -6.64
C TYR A 198 -13.41 -2.86 -6.34
N PHE A 199 -12.63 -3.86 -5.94
CA PHE A 199 -13.04 -5.25 -5.76
C PHE A 199 -13.66 -5.91 -7.01
N GLU A 200 -13.40 -5.36 -8.19
CA GLU A 200 -13.75 -5.98 -9.45
C GLU A 200 -12.66 -7.00 -9.85
N GLY A 201 -13.01 -7.89 -10.76
CA GLY A 201 -12.19 -9.04 -11.10
C GLY A 201 -10.83 -8.72 -11.71
N ASN A 202 -10.05 -9.75 -11.97
CA ASN A 202 -8.76 -9.67 -12.65
C ASN A 202 -8.98 -9.36 -14.14
N PHE A 203 -8.24 -8.39 -14.69
CA PHE A 203 -8.27 -8.07 -16.12
C PHE A 203 -7.38 -8.97 -16.98
N VAL A 204 -6.34 -9.61 -16.39
CA VAL A 204 -5.46 -10.52 -17.13
C VAL A 204 -6.21 -11.79 -17.48
N GLY A 205 -6.37 -12.06 -18.79
CA GLY A 205 -7.14 -13.19 -19.30
C GLY A 205 -8.65 -12.97 -19.36
N ASN A 206 -9.16 -11.81 -18.99
CA ASN A 206 -10.58 -11.47 -19.08
C ASN A 206 -10.92 -10.94 -20.49
N GLU A 207 -11.97 -11.48 -21.10
CA GLU A 207 -12.41 -11.15 -22.47
C GLU A 207 -12.85 -9.69 -22.63
N GLU A 208 -13.38 -9.07 -21.58
CA GLU A 208 -13.73 -7.64 -21.58
C GLU A 208 -12.52 -6.73 -21.86
N PHE A 209 -11.31 -7.23 -21.57
CA PHE A 209 -10.03 -6.55 -21.80
C PHE A 209 -9.23 -7.19 -22.93
N ALA A 210 -9.88 -7.76 -23.95
CA ALA A 210 -9.23 -8.50 -25.03
C ALA A 210 -8.08 -7.71 -25.70
N ALA A 211 -8.27 -6.42 -26.00
CA ALA A 211 -7.25 -5.58 -26.62
C ALA A 211 -6.02 -5.41 -25.71
N LEU A 212 -6.21 -5.17 -24.41
CA LEU A 212 -5.12 -5.09 -23.43
C LEU A 212 -4.41 -6.43 -23.30
N ASN A 213 -5.16 -7.52 -23.19
CA ASN A 213 -4.60 -8.87 -23.07
C ASN A 213 -3.82 -9.29 -24.31
N HIS A 214 -4.20 -8.86 -25.51
CA HIS A 214 -3.42 -9.06 -26.73
C HIS A 214 -2.02 -8.45 -26.58
N VAL A 215 -1.92 -7.19 -26.16
CA VAL A 215 -0.63 -6.50 -25.92
C VAL A 215 0.18 -7.18 -24.82
N LEU A 216 -0.46 -7.55 -23.71
CA LEU A 216 0.23 -8.24 -22.61
C LEU A 216 0.82 -9.59 -23.07
N ASN A 217 0.07 -10.36 -23.87
CA ASN A 217 0.53 -11.63 -24.42
C ASN A 217 1.69 -11.47 -25.40
N ASP A 218 1.66 -10.47 -26.28
CA ASP A 218 2.74 -10.20 -27.23
C ASP A 218 4.03 -9.78 -26.54
N LEU A 219 3.92 -8.90 -25.54
CA LEU A 219 5.06 -8.52 -24.71
C LEU A 219 5.58 -9.72 -23.87
N ALA A 220 4.69 -10.53 -23.32
CA ALA A 220 5.06 -11.72 -22.58
C ALA A 220 5.88 -12.71 -23.43
N LYS A 221 5.44 -12.94 -24.67
CA LYS A 221 6.22 -13.75 -25.65
C LYS A 221 7.58 -13.11 -25.94
N LYS A 222 7.61 -11.80 -26.20
CA LYS A 222 8.85 -11.08 -26.52
C LYS A 222 9.89 -11.17 -25.42
N TYR A 223 9.47 -11.06 -24.15
CA TYR A 223 10.35 -11.05 -22.98
C TYR A 223 10.46 -12.41 -22.29
N GLN A 224 9.78 -13.45 -22.79
CA GLN A 224 9.77 -14.81 -22.22
C GLN A 224 9.31 -14.85 -20.75
N VAL A 225 8.27 -14.09 -20.44
CA VAL A 225 7.65 -13.99 -19.11
C VAL A 225 6.15 -14.21 -19.20
N THR A 226 5.43 -14.16 -18.07
CA THR A 226 3.97 -14.26 -18.05
C THR A 226 3.30 -12.92 -18.37
N PRO A 227 2.05 -12.88 -18.89
CA PRO A 227 1.28 -11.66 -19.05
C PRO A 227 1.10 -10.89 -17.72
N THR A 228 0.98 -11.60 -16.61
CA THR A 228 0.95 -11.03 -15.26
C THR A 228 2.22 -10.27 -14.93
N ALA A 229 3.39 -10.82 -15.26
CA ALA A 229 4.67 -10.13 -15.05
C ALA A 229 4.76 -8.83 -15.86
N ILE A 230 4.23 -8.81 -17.09
CA ILE A 230 4.15 -7.58 -17.90
C ILE A 230 3.21 -6.55 -17.24
N ALA A 231 2.05 -6.98 -16.75
CA ALA A 231 1.11 -6.09 -16.06
C ALA A 231 1.74 -5.44 -14.81
N LEU A 232 2.48 -6.21 -14.02
CA LEU A 232 3.22 -5.70 -12.86
C LEU A 232 4.36 -4.76 -13.28
N ALA A 233 5.12 -5.10 -14.31
CA ALA A 233 6.19 -4.27 -14.85
C ALA A 233 5.68 -2.92 -15.35
N TRP A 234 4.45 -2.88 -15.88
CA TRP A 234 3.82 -1.62 -16.30
C TRP A 234 3.62 -0.66 -15.12
N VAL A 235 3.13 -1.16 -13.98
CA VAL A 235 2.97 -0.35 -12.75
C VAL A 235 4.33 0.21 -12.30
N LEU A 236 5.36 -0.64 -12.29
CA LEU A 236 6.71 -0.27 -11.85
C LEU A 236 7.43 0.70 -12.81
N ARG A 237 6.91 0.93 -14.02
CA ARG A 237 7.47 1.92 -14.96
C ARG A 237 7.22 3.36 -14.57
N TYR A 238 6.27 3.62 -13.69
CA TYR A 238 6.03 4.99 -13.26
C TYR A 238 7.30 5.60 -12.67
N PRO A 239 7.71 6.85 -13.05
CA PRO A 239 8.98 7.44 -12.66
C PRO A 239 9.02 7.94 -11.19
N GLY A 240 7.99 7.67 -10.39
CA GLY A 240 7.96 7.91 -8.95
C GLY A 240 8.65 6.78 -8.16
N LYS A 241 8.75 6.96 -6.84
CA LYS A 241 9.23 5.91 -5.94
C LYS A 241 8.12 4.86 -5.75
N MET A 242 8.29 3.68 -6.33
CA MET A 242 7.40 2.52 -6.13
C MET A 242 8.17 1.40 -5.41
N PRO A 243 7.56 0.69 -4.43
CA PRO A 243 8.18 -0.48 -3.81
C PRO A 243 8.39 -1.59 -4.85
N GLY A 244 9.50 -2.28 -4.75
CA GLY A 244 9.91 -3.33 -5.69
C GLY A 244 11.01 -2.90 -6.67
N CYS A 245 11.24 -1.60 -6.86
CA CYS A 245 12.42 -1.07 -7.52
C CYS A 245 13.34 -0.37 -6.52
N HIS A 246 13.91 -1.09 -5.55
CA HIS A 246 15.16 -0.65 -4.98
C HIS A 246 16.21 -0.80 -6.09
N ARG A 247 16.46 0.29 -6.82
CA ARG A 247 17.75 0.49 -7.44
C ARG A 247 18.77 0.57 -6.31
N ASN A 248 19.22 -0.58 -5.85
CA ASN A 248 20.55 -0.66 -5.27
C ASN A 248 21.48 -0.29 -6.42
N ASN A 249 22.20 0.83 -6.33
CA ASN A 249 23.15 1.25 -7.37
C ASN A 249 24.29 0.22 -7.59
N GLN A 250 24.20 -0.97 -7.01
CA GLN A 250 25.14 -2.08 -7.10
C GLN A 250 24.50 -3.40 -7.54
N ALA A 251 23.19 -3.47 -7.80
CA ALA A 251 22.57 -4.67 -8.36
C ALA A 251 22.34 -4.50 -9.86
N PRO A 252 22.67 -5.50 -10.71
CA PRO A 252 22.31 -5.45 -12.11
C PRO A 252 20.79 -5.33 -12.25
N ALA A 253 20.35 -4.53 -13.23
CA ALA A 253 18.94 -4.42 -13.56
C ALA A 253 18.33 -5.82 -13.68
N CYS A 254 17.19 -6.06 -13.03
CA CYS A 254 16.41 -7.27 -13.32
C CYS A 254 16.24 -7.41 -14.83
N PRO A 255 16.48 -8.62 -15.36
CA PRO A 255 16.44 -8.90 -16.80
C PRO A 255 15.07 -8.61 -17.40
#